data_d6a6b32e3ca8d57f867d07d37e22d4ef
#
_entry.id   d6a6b32e3ca8d57f867d07d37e22d4ef
#
_cell.length_a   1.000
_cell.length_b   1.000
_cell.length_c   1.000
_cell.angle_alpha   90.00
_cell.angle_beta   90.00
_cell.angle_gamma   90.00
#
_symmetry.space_group_name_H-M   'P 1'
#
loop_
_entity.id
_entity.type
_entity.pdbx_description
1 polymer ?
#
loop_
_entity_poly.entity_id
_entity_poly.type
_entity_poly.pdbx_seq_one_letter_code
_entity_poly.pdbx_strand_id
1 'polypeptide(L)'
;LSSAASDVYKRQASEPTDWFEVTQDRVNNFADATLDQQWIHIDPERAKAGPFGAPIAHGQLTLSIMSFLPGGAGVGLPELDGMKLGINYGWNKVRFMNPVQVGAKIRTVGKLKSVEEKSGMLEVINEMTVEIDGADKPACVAESVLRIVF
;
A
#
# COMPACT_ATOMS: atom_id res chain seq x y z
N LEU A 1 -13.84 -9.09 23.01
CA LEU A 1 -13.37 -7.99 22.14
C LEU A 1 -14.05 -6.68 22.55
N SER A 2 -13.33 -5.56 22.49
CA SER A 2 -13.93 -4.23 22.60
C SER A 2 -14.86 -3.95 21.42
N SER A 3 -15.75 -2.95 21.55
CA SER A 3 -16.61 -2.54 20.44
C SER A 3 -15.79 -2.09 19.23
N ALA A 4 -14.66 -1.39 19.46
CA ALA A 4 -13.78 -0.98 18.39
C ALA A 4 -13.17 -2.17 17.64
N ALA A 5 -12.69 -3.20 18.36
CA ALA A 5 -12.19 -4.41 17.74
C ALA A 5 -13.27 -5.13 16.94
N SER A 6 -14.50 -5.21 17.47
CA SER A 6 -15.65 -5.78 16.77
C SER A 6 -15.98 -5.01 15.49
N ASP A 7 -15.89 -3.68 15.52
CA ASP A 7 -16.13 -2.85 14.34
C ASP A 7 -15.08 -3.06 13.25
N VAL A 8 -13.82 -3.26 13.63
CA VAL A 8 -12.75 -3.62 12.67
C VAL A 8 -13.04 -4.99 12.05
N TYR A 9 -13.42 -5.99 12.84
CA TYR A 9 -13.77 -7.31 12.32
C TYR A 9 -14.95 -7.29 11.34
N LYS A 10 -15.95 -6.44 11.58
CA LYS A 10 -17.07 -6.25 10.65
C LYS A 10 -16.65 -5.70 9.29
N ARG A 11 -15.51 -5.02 9.22
CA ARG A 11 -14.93 -4.47 8.00
C ARG A 11 -13.97 -5.43 7.30
N GLN A 12 -13.89 -6.69 7.75
CA GLN A 12 -12.96 -7.69 7.25
C GLN A 12 -13.17 -8.04 5.77
N ALA A 13 -14.40 -8.03 5.30
CA ALA A 13 -14.73 -8.28 3.89
C ALA A 13 -14.40 -7.03 3.07
N SER A 14 -13.19 -6.96 2.55
CA SER A 14 -12.75 -5.82 1.74
C SER A 14 -13.08 -6.01 0.27
N GLU A 15 -13.49 -4.92 -0.36
CA GLU A 15 -13.52 -4.80 -1.81
C GLU A 15 -12.14 -4.32 -2.27
N PRO A 16 -11.64 -4.74 -3.45
CA PRO A 16 -10.44 -4.14 -4.01
C PRO A 16 -10.59 -2.62 -4.16
N THR A 17 -9.50 -1.89 -4.03
CA THR A 17 -9.49 -0.47 -4.39
C THR A 17 -9.77 -0.30 -5.88
N ASP A 18 -10.05 0.94 -6.31
CA ASP A 18 -10.10 1.27 -7.73
C ASP A 18 -8.72 1.07 -8.36
N TRP A 19 -8.70 0.86 -9.68
CA TRP A 19 -7.46 0.89 -10.43
C TRP A 19 -6.89 2.31 -10.44
N PHE A 20 -5.61 2.43 -10.15
CA PHE A 20 -4.91 3.70 -9.99
C PHE A 20 -3.69 3.73 -10.89
N GLU A 21 -3.63 4.72 -11.79
CA GLU A 21 -2.48 4.89 -12.68
C GLU A 21 -1.27 5.45 -11.92
N VAL A 22 -0.13 4.82 -12.07
CA VAL A 22 1.14 5.31 -11.54
C VAL A 22 1.82 6.14 -12.62
N THR A 23 1.73 7.46 -12.48
CA THR A 23 2.26 8.40 -13.47
C THR A 23 3.74 8.70 -13.25
N GLN A 24 4.42 9.16 -14.30
CA GLN A 24 5.82 9.62 -14.19
C GLN A 24 5.94 10.78 -13.21
N ASP A 25 4.98 11.71 -13.20
CA ASP A 25 4.99 12.85 -12.27
C ASP A 25 4.97 12.39 -10.81
N ARG A 26 4.17 11.37 -10.48
CA ARG A 26 4.13 10.82 -9.13
C ARG A 26 5.44 10.16 -8.75
N VAL A 27 6.06 9.43 -9.66
CA VAL A 27 7.37 8.81 -9.44
C VAL A 27 8.44 9.87 -9.25
N ASN A 28 8.45 10.91 -10.07
CA ASN A 28 9.40 12.02 -9.93
C ASN A 28 9.23 12.76 -8.60
N ASN A 29 8.00 13.01 -8.16
CA ASN A 29 7.71 13.63 -6.87
C ASN A 29 8.20 12.77 -5.71
N PHE A 30 8.03 11.46 -5.80
CA PHE A 30 8.52 10.53 -4.78
C PHE A 30 10.05 10.51 -4.75
N ALA A 31 10.70 10.51 -5.90
CA ALA A 31 12.16 10.59 -6.01
C ALA A 31 12.69 11.85 -5.33
N ASP A 32 12.04 12.99 -5.57
CA ASP A 32 12.43 14.27 -4.94
C ASP A 32 12.23 14.24 -3.42
N ALA A 33 11.11 13.68 -2.96
CA ALA A 33 10.78 13.61 -1.54
C ALA A 33 11.69 12.67 -0.75
N THR A 34 12.15 11.58 -1.37
CA THR A 34 12.94 10.52 -0.72
C THR A 34 14.42 10.56 -1.03
N LEU A 35 14.83 11.40 -1.97
CA LEU A 35 16.22 11.51 -2.47
C LEU A 35 16.66 10.30 -3.32
N ASP A 36 15.76 9.38 -3.64
CA ASP A 36 16.06 8.26 -4.53
C ASP A 36 15.85 8.68 -5.99
N GLN A 37 16.89 9.25 -6.58
CA GLN A 37 16.91 9.78 -7.93
C GLN A 37 17.53 8.80 -8.94
N GLN A 38 17.46 7.49 -8.67
CA GLN A 38 18.05 6.49 -9.56
C GLN A 38 17.38 6.55 -10.95
N TRP A 39 18.20 6.44 -11.99
CA TRP A 39 17.78 6.61 -13.39
C TRP A 39 16.67 5.65 -13.82
N ILE A 40 16.59 4.46 -13.23
CA ILE A 40 15.53 3.47 -13.55
C ILE A 40 14.13 4.00 -13.26
N HIS A 41 13.99 5.03 -12.44
CA HIS A 41 12.73 5.65 -12.06
C HIS A 41 12.45 6.94 -12.81
N ILE A 42 13.46 7.79 -12.99
CA ILE A 42 13.27 9.19 -13.39
C ILE A 42 13.78 9.54 -14.79
N ASP A 43 14.48 8.64 -15.47
CA ASP A 43 15.03 8.88 -16.80
C ASP A 43 14.39 7.92 -17.82
N PRO A 44 13.28 8.33 -18.49
CA PRO A 44 12.55 7.46 -19.40
C PRO A 44 13.39 6.96 -20.58
N GLU A 45 14.27 7.79 -21.13
CA GLU A 45 15.12 7.41 -22.26
C GLU A 45 16.14 6.33 -21.86
N ARG A 46 16.82 6.52 -20.74
CA ARG A 46 17.78 5.55 -20.23
C ARG A 46 17.08 4.27 -19.76
N ALA A 47 15.93 4.41 -19.08
CA ALA A 47 15.16 3.28 -18.58
C ALA A 47 14.60 2.40 -19.71
N LYS A 48 14.23 3.00 -20.83
CA LYS A 48 13.75 2.26 -22.02
C LYS A 48 14.82 1.31 -22.57
N ALA A 49 16.08 1.72 -22.52
CA ALA A 49 17.22 0.90 -22.93
C ALA A 49 17.73 -0.03 -21.80
N GLY A 50 17.19 0.07 -20.61
CA GLY A 50 17.58 -0.70 -19.44
C GLY A 50 16.83 -2.03 -19.31
N PRO A 51 17.06 -2.74 -18.19
CA PRO A 51 16.58 -4.12 -18.01
C PRO A 51 15.06 -4.25 -17.91
N PHE A 52 14.34 -3.18 -17.57
CA PHE A 52 12.88 -3.20 -17.42
C PHE A 52 12.14 -2.70 -18.66
N GLY A 53 12.81 -2.15 -19.64
CA GLY A 53 12.24 -1.64 -20.89
C GLY A 53 11.42 -0.36 -20.77
N ALA A 54 11.29 0.17 -19.57
CA ALA A 54 10.54 1.40 -19.23
C ALA A 54 10.96 1.87 -17.84
N PRO A 55 10.70 3.15 -17.48
CA PRO A 55 10.87 3.57 -16.10
C PRO A 55 9.90 2.81 -15.20
N ILE A 56 10.35 2.49 -14.00
CA ILE A 56 9.55 1.77 -13.00
C ILE A 56 9.37 2.62 -11.75
N ALA A 57 8.24 2.43 -11.08
CA ALA A 57 8.01 3.03 -9.77
C ALA A 57 8.96 2.43 -8.73
N HIS A 58 9.35 3.24 -7.75
CA HIS A 58 10.05 2.73 -6.57
C HIS A 58 9.15 1.73 -5.85
N GLY A 59 9.69 0.61 -5.42
CA GLY A 59 8.93 -0.32 -4.57
C GLY A 59 8.39 0.38 -3.33
N GLN A 60 9.18 1.28 -2.74
CA GLN A 60 8.79 2.10 -1.60
C GLN A 60 7.62 3.04 -1.90
N LEU A 61 7.48 3.55 -3.13
CA LEU A 61 6.31 4.33 -3.52
C LEU A 61 5.05 3.46 -3.48
N THR A 62 5.10 2.30 -4.10
CA THR A 62 3.99 1.33 -4.10
C THR A 62 3.58 0.99 -2.66
N LEU A 63 4.56 0.70 -1.81
CA LEU A 63 4.33 0.42 -0.38
C LEU A 63 3.65 1.60 0.32
N SER A 64 4.08 2.82 0.03
CA SER A 64 3.56 4.02 0.68
C SER A 64 2.12 4.34 0.30
N ILE A 65 1.72 4.12 -0.94
CA ILE A 65 0.38 4.48 -1.43
C ILE A 65 -0.64 3.35 -1.33
N MET A 66 -0.22 2.11 -1.15
CA MET A 66 -1.10 0.94 -1.22
C MET A 66 -2.29 1.02 -0.24
N SER A 67 -2.08 1.63 0.92
CA SER A 67 -3.12 1.78 1.95
C SER A 67 -4.06 2.96 1.71
N PHE A 68 -3.78 3.81 0.73
CA PHE A 68 -4.49 5.08 0.51
C PHE A 68 -5.10 5.20 -0.89
N LEU A 69 -5.07 4.15 -1.69
CA LEU A 69 -5.71 4.16 -3.00
C LEU A 69 -7.23 4.35 -2.86
N PRO A 70 -7.86 5.10 -3.78
CA PRO A 70 -9.29 5.36 -3.71
C PRO A 70 -10.12 4.08 -3.88
N GLY A 71 -11.34 4.10 -3.39
CA GLY A 71 -12.24 2.94 -3.40
C GLY A 71 -11.80 1.87 -2.39
N GLY A 72 -12.48 0.76 -2.39
CA GLY A 72 -12.17 -0.39 -1.54
C GLY A 72 -12.55 -0.19 -0.07
N ALA A 73 -13.52 -0.93 0.41
CA ALA A 73 -13.85 -0.94 1.82
C ALA A 73 -12.94 -1.90 2.58
N GLY A 74 -12.39 -1.45 3.72
CA GLY A 74 -11.56 -2.28 4.59
C GLY A 74 -10.09 -2.36 4.22
N VAL A 75 -9.65 -1.56 3.26
CA VAL A 75 -8.24 -1.38 2.93
C VAL A 75 -7.76 -0.08 3.59
N GLY A 76 -6.58 -0.13 4.21
CA GLY A 76 -5.97 1.03 4.82
C GLY A 76 -6.47 1.34 6.23
N LEU A 77 -6.41 2.62 6.59
CA LEU A 77 -6.78 3.08 7.92
C LEU A 77 -8.31 3.11 8.06
N PRO A 78 -8.89 2.37 9.01
CA PRO A 78 -10.33 2.42 9.24
C PRO A 78 -10.73 3.74 9.90
N GLU A 79 -11.92 4.23 9.58
CA GLU A 79 -12.56 5.30 10.33
C GLU A 79 -13.49 4.66 11.36
N LEU A 80 -13.21 4.87 12.63
CA LEU A 80 -13.95 4.29 13.75
C LEU A 80 -14.43 5.39 14.69
N ASP A 81 -15.62 5.18 15.28
CA ASP A 81 -16.14 6.11 16.28
C ASP A 81 -15.19 6.25 17.46
N GLY A 82 -14.90 7.50 17.82
CA GLY A 82 -13.99 7.81 18.92
C GLY A 82 -12.51 7.66 18.61
N MET A 83 -12.17 7.28 17.40
CA MET A 83 -10.78 7.20 16.98
C MET A 83 -10.15 8.59 16.90
N LYS A 84 -9.02 8.78 17.57
CA LYS A 84 -8.25 10.03 17.51
C LYS A 84 -7.25 10.03 16.38
N LEU A 85 -6.51 8.94 16.21
CA LEU A 85 -5.54 8.79 15.14
C LEU A 85 -5.16 7.33 14.92
N GLY A 86 -4.61 7.06 13.76
CA GLY A 86 -3.95 5.80 13.43
C GLY A 86 -2.48 6.02 13.18
N ILE A 87 -1.68 5.09 13.65
CA ILE A 87 -0.22 5.14 13.55
C ILE A 87 0.24 3.98 12.68
N ASN A 88 1.03 4.28 11.66
CA ASN A 88 1.79 3.25 10.97
C ASN A 88 2.88 2.76 11.91
N TYR A 89 2.64 1.66 12.58
CA TYR A 89 3.57 1.12 13.56
C TYR A 89 4.73 0.38 12.89
N GLY A 90 4.44 -0.33 11.79
CA GLY A 90 5.46 -1.03 11.05
C GLY A 90 4.91 -2.03 10.04
N TRP A 91 5.81 -2.84 9.56
CA TRP A 91 5.55 -3.93 8.64
C TRP A 91 6.22 -5.19 9.19
N ASN A 92 5.49 -6.31 9.24
CA ASN A 92 6.09 -7.58 9.62
C ASN A 92 6.81 -8.24 8.43
N LYS A 93 6.32 -7.98 7.22
CA LYS A 93 6.86 -8.55 6.00
C LYS A 93 6.56 -7.64 4.83
N VAL A 94 7.54 -7.46 3.94
CA VAL A 94 7.38 -6.76 2.66
C VAL A 94 8.16 -7.51 1.59
N ARG A 95 7.52 -7.76 0.44
CA ARG A 95 8.16 -8.31 -0.75
C ARG A 95 7.70 -7.56 -1.99
N PHE A 96 8.65 -7.08 -2.76
CA PHE A 96 8.42 -6.49 -4.08
C PHE A 96 8.64 -7.58 -5.13
N MET A 97 7.57 -8.06 -5.72
CA MET A 97 7.60 -9.27 -6.54
C MET A 97 7.64 -9.00 -8.03
N ASN A 98 7.10 -7.87 -8.46
CA ASN A 98 7.03 -7.50 -9.87
C ASN A 98 7.13 -5.98 -10.00
N PRO A 99 8.02 -5.44 -10.86
CA PRO A 99 8.14 -4.00 -11.02
C PRO A 99 6.86 -3.39 -11.59
N VAL A 100 6.51 -2.21 -11.10
CA VAL A 100 5.41 -1.40 -11.61
C VAL A 100 5.97 -0.43 -12.63
N GLN A 101 5.73 -0.66 -13.91
CA GLN A 101 6.13 0.29 -14.95
C GLN A 101 5.32 1.58 -14.83
N VAL A 102 5.95 2.70 -15.09
CA VAL A 102 5.24 3.98 -15.20
C VAL A 102 4.14 3.86 -16.26
N GLY A 103 2.94 4.34 -15.92
CA GLY A 103 1.73 4.20 -16.74
C GLY A 103 0.88 2.97 -16.43
N ALA A 104 1.41 2.01 -15.67
CA ALA A 104 0.63 0.85 -15.22
C ALA A 104 -0.43 1.27 -14.20
N LYS A 105 -1.50 0.48 -14.15
CA LYS A 105 -2.55 0.64 -13.14
C LYS A 105 -2.40 -0.43 -12.07
N ILE A 106 -2.53 -0.02 -10.82
CA ILE A 106 -2.45 -0.87 -9.65
C ILE A 106 -3.71 -0.77 -8.81
N ARG A 107 -3.98 -1.80 -8.02
CA ARG A 107 -5.02 -1.77 -6.99
C ARG A 107 -4.57 -2.59 -5.79
N THR A 108 -5.12 -2.29 -4.63
CA THR A 108 -4.84 -3.04 -3.40
C THR A 108 -6.00 -3.93 -3.03
N VAL A 109 -5.66 -5.16 -2.64
CA VAL A 109 -6.57 -6.12 -2.01
C VAL A 109 -6.09 -6.34 -0.58
N GLY A 110 -6.96 -6.13 0.39
CA GLY A 110 -6.62 -6.27 1.80
C GLY A 110 -7.36 -7.44 2.44
N LYS A 111 -6.70 -8.06 3.43
CA LYS A 111 -7.28 -9.10 4.28
C LYS A 111 -6.88 -8.84 5.72
N LEU A 112 -7.86 -8.74 6.60
CA LEU A 112 -7.61 -8.62 8.02
C LEU A 112 -7.00 -9.92 8.56
N LYS A 113 -5.85 -9.81 9.22
CA LYS A 113 -5.17 -10.95 9.84
C LYS A 113 -5.43 -11.04 11.33
N SER A 114 -5.33 -9.92 12.06
CA SER A 114 -5.61 -9.89 13.48
C SER A 114 -5.98 -8.50 13.98
N VAL A 115 -6.71 -8.48 15.09
CA VAL A 115 -7.03 -7.28 15.86
C VAL A 115 -6.82 -7.62 17.34
N GLU A 116 -5.95 -6.87 17.99
CA GLU A 116 -5.64 -7.07 19.41
C GLU A 116 -5.54 -5.73 20.14
N GLU A 117 -5.90 -5.73 21.41
CA GLU A 117 -5.66 -4.59 22.29
C GLU A 117 -4.26 -4.72 22.90
N LYS A 118 -3.42 -3.72 22.68
CA LYS A 118 -2.05 -3.67 23.21
C LYS A 118 -1.73 -2.27 23.71
N SER A 119 -1.26 -2.18 24.95
CA SER A 119 -0.80 -0.91 25.54
C SER A 119 -1.85 0.21 25.46
N GLY A 120 -3.12 -0.12 25.63
CA GLY A 120 -4.23 0.84 25.54
C GLY A 120 -4.60 1.28 24.12
N MET A 121 -4.00 0.67 23.11
CA MET A 121 -4.29 0.91 21.69
C MET A 121 -4.85 -0.35 21.06
N LEU A 122 -5.46 -0.18 19.89
CA LEU A 122 -5.89 -1.30 19.06
C LEU A 122 -4.83 -1.57 18.00
N GLU A 123 -4.23 -2.77 18.01
CA GLU A 123 -3.30 -3.19 16.97
C GLU A 123 -4.06 -3.96 15.90
N VAL A 124 -3.93 -3.49 14.65
CA VAL A 124 -4.56 -4.10 13.49
C VAL A 124 -3.49 -4.57 12.53
N ILE A 125 -3.51 -5.85 12.20
CA ILE A 125 -2.59 -6.42 11.21
C ILE A 125 -3.39 -6.80 9.97
N ASN A 126 -3.00 -6.22 8.83
CA ASN A 126 -3.58 -6.49 7.52
C ASN A 126 -2.55 -7.13 6.60
N GLU A 127 -2.97 -8.13 5.86
CA GLU A 127 -2.23 -8.67 4.73
C GLU A 127 -2.71 -7.96 3.47
N MET A 128 -1.80 -7.31 2.76
CA MET A 128 -2.12 -6.46 1.63
C MET A 128 -1.36 -6.92 0.39
N THR A 129 -2.07 -6.99 -0.72
CA THR A 129 -1.52 -7.36 -2.03
C THR A 129 -1.81 -6.26 -3.02
N VAL A 130 -0.77 -5.78 -3.70
CA VAL A 130 -0.93 -4.81 -4.79
C VAL A 130 -0.90 -5.57 -6.11
N GLU A 131 -2.00 -5.53 -6.83
CA GLU A 131 -2.14 -6.12 -8.14
C GLU A 131 -1.82 -5.11 -9.23
N ILE A 132 -1.27 -5.58 -10.35
CA ILE A 132 -1.02 -4.79 -11.55
C ILE A 132 -2.01 -5.24 -12.62
N ASP A 133 -2.74 -4.30 -13.24
CA ASP A 133 -3.67 -4.59 -14.31
C ASP A 133 -2.97 -5.30 -15.48
N GLY A 134 -3.50 -6.43 -15.88
CA GLY A 134 -2.94 -7.24 -16.96
C GLY A 134 -1.76 -8.15 -16.58
N ALA A 135 -1.34 -8.16 -15.31
CA ALA A 135 -0.25 -9.02 -14.85
C ALA A 135 -0.76 -10.11 -13.90
N ASP A 136 -0.22 -11.31 -14.01
CA ASP A 136 -0.55 -12.43 -13.11
C ASP A 136 0.16 -12.30 -11.76
N LYS A 137 1.36 -11.72 -11.76
CA LYS A 137 2.19 -11.60 -10.57
C LYS A 137 1.97 -10.24 -9.90
N PRO A 138 1.68 -10.21 -8.58
CA PRO A 138 1.47 -8.95 -7.88
C PRO A 138 2.76 -8.12 -7.79
N ALA A 139 2.59 -6.80 -7.68
CA ALA A 139 3.71 -5.88 -7.48
C ALA A 139 4.32 -6.01 -6.09
N CYS A 140 3.47 -6.13 -5.09
CA CYS A 140 3.89 -6.10 -3.69
C CYS A 140 2.94 -6.94 -2.84
N VAL A 141 3.51 -7.66 -1.90
CA VAL A 141 2.77 -8.31 -0.81
C VAL A 141 3.39 -7.85 0.49
N ALA A 142 2.56 -7.34 1.40
CA ALA A 142 3.03 -6.78 2.66
C ALA A 142 2.05 -7.05 3.80
N GLU A 143 2.59 -7.18 4.99
CA GLU A 143 1.80 -7.31 6.21
C GLU A 143 1.97 -6.04 7.03
N SER A 144 0.93 -5.19 7.04
CA SER A 144 0.95 -3.91 7.75
C SER A 144 0.55 -4.07 9.20
N VAL A 145 1.19 -3.29 10.07
CA VAL A 145 0.84 -3.18 11.49
C VAL A 145 0.43 -1.75 11.79
N LEU A 146 -0.83 -1.56 12.14
CA LEU A 146 -1.40 -0.28 12.54
C LEU A 146 -1.68 -0.27 14.03
N ARG A 147 -1.47 0.88 14.67
CA ARG A 147 -1.94 1.15 16.04
C ARG A 147 -2.98 2.25 15.98
N ILE A 148 -4.11 2.03 16.61
CA ILE A 148 -5.23 2.97 16.64
C ILE A 148 -5.41 3.49 18.06
N VAL A 149 -5.46 4.82 18.20
CA VAL A 149 -5.64 5.52 19.48
C VAL A 149 -7.05 6.06 19.55
N PHE A 150 -7.69 5.86 20.70
CA PHE A 150 -9.03 6.33 21.02
C PHE A 150 -9.01 7.42 22.09
#